data_cd27c08411fab4a042693a53bae3139f
#
_entry.id   cd27c08411fab4a042693a53bae3139f
#
_cell.length_a   1.000
_cell.length_b   1.000
_cell.length_c   1.000
_cell.angle_alpha   90.00
_cell.angle_beta   90.00
_cell.angle_gamma   90.00
#
_symmetry.space_group_name_H-M   'P 1'
#
loop_
_entity.id
_entity.type
_entity.pdbx_description
1 polymer ?
#
loop_
_entity_poly.entity_id
_entity_poly.type
_entity_poly.pdbx_seq_one_letter_code
_entity_poly.pdbx_strand_id
1 'polypeptide(L)'
;QKDQSTAQASNGVMIPKNISGSVIVSVEALVYRGQAISDVLINSELGNGVAKLSQFSAQLPGGSEVTLYGDLSTPKGAPQFLGNIEAHTNDLQKITEWLGVKVPNIPKDRFRKVDFSSAIMLTPNEIQVQSLNLKFDSSRFTGAATVALRSRLGFGANLTLDQINADAYIPIPSKSKPLIVSKISKGDNATAGK
;
A
#
# COMPACT_ATOMS: atom_id res chain seq x y z
N GLN A 1 -7.41 50.04 -28.23
CA GLN A 1 -7.77 48.65 -27.80
C GLN A 1 -6.50 47.94 -27.41
N LYS A 2 -6.31 47.77 -26.10
CA LYS A 2 -5.19 46.98 -25.53
C LYS A 2 -5.68 45.54 -25.40
N ASP A 3 -5.14 44.65 -26.20
CA ASP A 3 -5.28 43.21 -26.00
C ASP A 3 -4.55 42.82 -24.73
N GLN A 4 -5.29 42.53 -23.68
CA GLN A 4 -4.79 41.85 -22.50
C GLN A 4 -4.78 40.37 -22.84
N SER A 5 -3.65 39.89 -23.31
CA SER A 5 -3.32 38.47 -23.33
C SER A 5 -3.24 37.97 -21.88
N THR A 6 -4.29 37.34 -21.41
CA THR A 6 -4.30 36.59 -20.18
C THR A 6 -3.41 35.38 -20.37
N ALA A 7 -2.13 35.51 -19.99
CA ALA A 7 -1.25 34.38 -19.81
C ALA A 7 -1.84 33.52 -18.69
N GLN A 8 -2.47 32.42 -19.05
CA GLN A 8 -2.77 31.34 -18.11
C GLN A 8 -1.45 30.86 -17.52
N ALA A 9 -1.18 31.29 -16.28
CA ALA A 9 -0.11 30.74 -15.49
C ALA A 9 -0.40 29.25 -15.29
N SER A 10 0.26 28.39 -16.04
CA SER A 10 0.32 26.98 -15.73
C SER A 10 1.03 26.87 -14.39
N ASN A 11 0.33 26.53 -13.32
CA ASN A 11 0.87 26.26 -11.99
C ASN A 11 1.72 24.95 -12.03
N GLY A 12 2.69 24.87 -12.93
CA GLY A 12 3.65 23.80 -12.97
C GLY A 12 4.63 23.96 -11.81
N VAL A 13 4.78 22.93 -11.00
CA VAL A 13 5.87 22.88 -10.01
C VAL A 13 7.17 22.87 -10.80
N MET A 14 7.98 23.93 -10.68
CA MET A 14 9.31 23.99 -11.30
C MET A 14 10.37 23.86 -10.22
N ILE A 15 11.26 22.89 -10.38
CA ILE A 15 12.45 22.78 -9.55
C ILE A 15 13.51 23.73 -10.12
N PRO A 16 14.01 24.72 -9.33
CA PRO A 16 14.99 25.69 -9.82
C PRO A 16 16.29 25.02 -10.25
N LYS A 17 16.83 25.41 -11.39
CA LYS A 17 18.09 24.88 -11.92
C LYS A 17 19.35 25.54 -11.37
N ASN A 18 19.19 26.75 -10.83
CA ASN A 18 20.27 27.61 -10.32
C ASN A 18 20.45 27.53 -8.79
N ILE A 19 19.77 26.57 -8.16
CA ILE A 19 19.90 26.33 -6.72
C ILE A 19 20.46 24.93 -6.53
N SER A 20 21.41 24.79 -5.60
CA SER A 20 21.91 23.52 -5.14
C SER A 20 21.95 23.50 -3.62
N GLY A 21 21.71 22.34 -3.04
CA GLY A 21 21.72 22.15 -1.59
C GLY A 21 21.44 20.71 -1.22
N SER A 22 21.66 20.38 0.05
CA SER A 22 21.34 19.09 0.62
C SER A 22 20.49 19.25 1.87
N VAL A 23 19.63 18.30 2.13
CA VAL A 23 18.77 18.23 3.32
C VAL A 23 18.85 16.83 3.87
N ILE A 24 19.19 16.75 5.15
CA ILE A 24 19.14 15.51 5.93
C ILE A 24 18.17 15.74 7.08
N VAL A 25 17.16 14.93 7.19
CA VAL A 25 16.16 14.95 8.26
C VAL A 25 16.14 13.59 8.93
N SER A 26 16.32 13.59 10.25
CA SER A 26 16.21 12.38 11.08
C SER A 26 15.14 12.61 12.15
N VAL A 27 14.18 11.69 12.24
CA VAL A 27 13.13 11.71 13.27
C VAL A 27 13.16 10.38 13.99
N GLU A 28 13.50 10.40 15.28
CA GLU A 28 13.59 9.16 16.07
C GLU A 28 12.24 8.46 16.17
N ALA A 29 11.18 9.24 16.47
CA ALA A 29 9.83 8.69 16.53
C ALA A 29 8.78 9.77 16.30
N LEU A 30 7.70 9.41 15.63
CA LEU A 30 6.49 10.22 15.51
C LEU A 30 5.26 9.31 15.67
N VAL A 31 4.16 9.88 16.12
CA VAL A 31 2.91 9.14 16.28
C VAL A 31 1.92 9.52 15.16
N TYR A 32 1.45 8.54 14.44
CA TYR A 32 0.41 8.72 13.44
C TYR A 32 -0.67 7.63 13.58
N ARG A 33 -1.94 8.06 13.66
CA ARG A 33 -3.09 7.16 13.89
C ARG A 33 -2.89 6.22 15.09
N GLY A 34 -2.31 6.76 16.18
CA GLY A 34 -2.13 6.03 17.43
C GLY A 34 -1.00 4.98 17.42
N GLN A 35 -0.22 4.91 16.36
CA GLN A 35 0.93 4.02 16.25
C GLN A 35 2.22 4.82 16.05
N ALA A 36 3.32 4.29 16.56
CA ALA A 36 4.64 4.89 16.37
C ALA A 36 5.21 4.53 15.00
N ILE A 37 5.76 5.54 14.34
CA ILE A 37 6.68 5.40 13.21
C ILE A 37 8.04 5.85 13.74
N SER A 38 9.08 5.06 13.59
CA SER A 38 10.41 5.35 14.12
C SER A 38 11.48 5.32 13.04
N ASP A 39 12.65 5.83 13.40
CA ASP A 39 13.86 5.81 12.57
C ASP A 39 13.63 6.39 11.17
N VAL A 40 12.84 7.46 11.09
CA VAL A 40 12.60 8.14 9.83
C VAL A 40 13.85 8.90 9.42
N LEU A 41 14.42 8.56 8.28
CA LEU A 41 15.55 9.23 7.69
C LEU A 41 15.20 9.70 6.28
N ILE A 42 15.46 10.96 6.00
CA ILE A 42 15.36 11.56 4.67
C ILE A 42 16.71 12.18 4.33
N ASN A 43 17.32 11.76 3.23
CA ASN A 43 18.51 12.34 2.67
C ASN A 43 18.23 12.74 1.22
N SER A 44 18.29 14.03 0.94
CA SER A 44 17.96 14.57 -0.38
C SER A 44 18.96 15.65 -0.81
N GLU A 45 19.27 15.68 -2.09
CA GLU A 45 20.10 16.66 -2.73
C GLU A 45 19.32 17.36 -3.84
N LEU A 46 19.43 18.68 -3.89
CA LEU A 46 18.84 19.52 -4.93
C LEU A 46 19.93 20.07 -5.82
N GLY A 47 19.79 19.95 -7.13
CA GLY A 47 20.74 20.53 -8.09
C GLY A 47 20.27 20.35 -9.53
N ASN A 48 20.62 21.30 -10.40
CA ASN A 48 20.33 21.23 -11.83
C ASN A 48 18.85 20.98 -12.20
N GLY A 49 17.92 21.40 -11.35
CA GLY A 49 16.49 21.19 -11.58
C GLY A 49 16.00 19.77 -11.27
N VAL A 50 16.77 18.99 -10.49
CA VAL A 50 16.42 17.66 -10.00
C VAL A 50 16.55 17.65 -8.49
N ALA A 51 15.59 17.10 -7.80
CA ALA A 51 15.70 16.75 -6.39
C ALA A 51 15.93 15.23 -6.28
N LYS A 52 17.15 14.86 -5.94
CA LYS A 52 17.56 13.49 -5.76
C LYS A 52 17.26 13.06 -4.32
N LEU A 53 16.38 12.11 -4.14
CA LEU A 53 16.16 11.42 -2.89
C LEU A 53 17.16 10.27 -2.80
N SER A 54 18.27 10.50 -2.11
CA SER A 54 19.30 9.48 -1.94
C SER A 54 18.86 8.38 -1.01
N GLN A 55 18.01 8.71 -0.01
CA GLN A 55 17.41 7.77 0.91
C GLN A 55 16.17 8.37 1.58
N PHE A 56 15.12 7.59 1.60
CA PHE A 56 14.04 7.67 2.58
C PHE A 56 13.93 6.32 3.23
N SER A 57 13.90 6.26 4.56
CA SER A 57 13.62 5.02 5.29
C SER A 57 12.78 5.31 6.51
N ALA A 58 11.96 4.35 6.91
CA ALA A 58 11.13 4.43 8.11
C ALA A 58 10.78 3.04 8.62
N GLN A 59 10.73 2.90 9.94
CA GLN A 59 10.16 1.74 10.62
C GLN A 59 8.69 2.00 10.91
N LEU A 60 7.83 1.09 10.48
CA LEU A 60 6.38 1.18 10.58
C LEU A 60 5.84 0.14 11.58
N PRO A 61 4.57 0.25 12.02
CA PRO A 61 3.95 -0.74 12.88
C PRO A 61 4.06 -2.18 12.32
N GLY A 62 4.09 -3.17 13.23
CA GLY A 62 4.15 -4.59 12.83
C GLY A 62 5.55 -5.10 12.47
N GLY A 63 6.61 -4.38 12.85
CA GLY A 63 7.97 -4.73 12.46
C GLY A 63 8.17 -4.60 10.96
N SER A 64 7.64 -3.52 10.41
CA SER A 64 7.66 -3.23 8.99
C SER A 64 8.69 -2.14 8.70
N GLU A 65 9.31 -2.22 7.56
CA GLU A 65 10.29 -1.24 7.08
C GLU A 65 9.96 -0.85 5.65
N VAL A 66 10.17 0.41 5.33
CA VAL A 66 10.06 0.94 3.98
C VAL A 66 11.30 1.76 3.65
N THR A 67 11.81 1.56 2.43
CA THR A 67 12.91 2.35 1.85
C THR A 67 12.50 2.83 0.47
N LEU A 68 12.83 4.08 0.16
CA LEU A 68 12.56 4.72 -1.12
C LEU A 68 13.77 5.56 -1.52
N TYR A 69 14.17 5.51 -2.79
CA TYR A 69 15.19 6.37 -3.37
C TYR A 69 14.89 6.64 -4.84
N GLY A 70 15.36 7.78 -5.35
CA GLY A 70 15.09 8.15 -6.74
C GLY A 70 15.21 9.66 -6.99
N ASP A 71 14.76 10.07 -8.16
CA ASP A 71 14.89 11.42 -8.65
C ASP A 71 13.50 12.04 -8.92
N LEU A 72 13.26 13.21 -8.34
CA LEU A 72 12.12 14.06 -8.65
C LEU A 72 12.60 15.14 -9.63
N SER A 73 12.00 15.19 -10.79
CA SER A 73 12.26 16.18 -11.83
C SER A 73 10.95 16.76 -12.37
N THR A 74 11.07 17.78 -13.21
CA THR A 74 9.88 18.45 -13.81
C THR A 74 9.99 18.47 -15.33
N PRO A 75 10.06 17.32 -16.02
CA PRO A 75 10.11 17.27 -17.47
C PRO A 75 8.85 17.91 -18.05
N LYS A 76 9.04 18.85 -18.97
CA LYS A 76 7.93 19.62 -19.60
C LYS A 76 7.02 20.33 -18.61
N GLY A 77 7.54 20.71 -17.43
CA GLY A 77 6.77 21.42 -16.40
C GLY A 77 5.83 20.57 -15.56
N ALA A 78 5.84 19.25 -15.70
CA ALA A 78 5.06 18.32 -14.88
C ALA A 78 6.00 17.55 -13.93
N PRO A 79 5.66 17.42 -12.64
CA PRO A 79 6.47 16.65 -11.71
C PRO A 79 6.48 15.16 -12.08
N GLN A 80 7.66 14.56 -12.06
CA GLN A 80 7.89 13.14 -12.28
C GLN A 80 8.91 12.63 -11.26
N PHE A 81 8.56 11.60 -10.54
CA PHE A 81 9.46 10.85 -9.69
C PHE A 81 9.79 9.51 -10.36
N LEU A 82 11.08 9.23 -10.49
CA LEU A 82 11.61 7.95 -10.95
C LEU A 82 12.46 7.36 -9.84
N GLY A 83 12.14 6.19 -9.36
CA GLY A 83 12.86 5.63 -8.23
C GLY A 83 12.56 4.16 -7.98
N ASN A 84 13.03 3.70 -6.83
CA ASN A 84 12.82 2.34 -6.37
C ASN A 84 12.24 2.38 -4.97
N ILE A 85 11.36 1.44 -4.69
CA ILE A 85 10.76 1.23 -3.38
C ILE A 85 11.02 -0.20 -2.95
N GLU A 86 11.36 -0.35 -1.68
CA GLU A 86 11.48 -1.63 -1.00
C GLU A 86 10.66 -1.57 0.27
N ALA A 87 9.92 -2.62 0.57
CA ALA A 87 9.16 -2.72 1.79
C ALA A 87 9.19 -4.15 2.32
N HIS A 88 9.33 -4.27 3.61
CA HIS A 88 9.29 -5.54 4.32
C HIS A 88 8.30 -5.45 5.48
N THR A 89 7.55 -6.51 5.72
CA THR A 89 6.76 -6.64 6.94
C THR A 89 6.68 -8.08 7.41
N ASN A 90 6.66 -8.25 8.73
CA ASN A 90 6.39 -9.53 9.38
C ASN A 90 4.93 -9.65 9.82
N ASP A 91 4.15 -8.57 9.74
CA ASP A 91 2.77 -8.53 10.19
C ASP A 91 1.93 -7.55 9.35
N LEU A 92 1.60 -7.95 8.12
CA LEU A 92 0.78 -7.16 7.21
C LEU A 92 -0.60 -6.85 7.79
N GLN A 93 -1.14 -7.72 8.65
CA GLN A 93 -2.43 -7.49 9.31
C GLN A 93 -2.37 -6.21 10.15
N LYS A 94 -1.30 -6.00 10.92
CA LYS A 94 -1.11 -4.76 11.69
C LYS A 94 -1.01 -3.51 10.81
N ILE A 95 -0.33 -3.61 9.68
CA ILE A 95 -0.26 -2.50 8.71
C ILE A 95 -1.64 -2.17 8.16
N THR A 96 -2.42 -3.17 7.75
CA THR A 96 -3.76 -2.95 7.20
C THR A 96 -4.72 -2.40 8.25
N GLU A 97 -4.67 -2.88 9.50
CA GLU A 97 -5.42 -2.34 10.62
C GLU A 97 -5.08 -0.87 10.87
N TRP A 98 -3.78 -0.55 10.94
CA TRP A 98 -3.30 0.81 11.14
C TRP A 98 -3.74 1.75 10.01
N LEU A 99 -3.70 1.30 8.76
CA LEU A 99 -4.16 2.08 7.62
C LEU A 99 -5.69 2.17 7.53
N GLY A 100 -6.42 1.38 8.33
CA GLY A 100 -7.88 1.32 8.30
C GLY A 100 -8.43 0.52 7.12
N VAL A 101 -7.60 -0.33 6.52
CA VAL A 101 -8.01 -1.23 5.43
C VAL A 101 -8.69 -2.46 6.04
N LYS A 102 -9.95 -2.69 5.68
CA LYS A 102 -10.68 -3.89 6.11
C LYS A 102 -10.19 -5.09 5.32
N VAL A 103 -9.59 -6.03 6.03
CA VAL A 103 -9.17 -7.32 5.45
C VAL A 103 -10.27 -8.34 5.70
N PRO A 104 -10.59 -9.22 4.75
CA PRO A 104 -11.50 -10.34 4.98
C PRO A 104 -11.07 -11.19 6.17
N ASN A 105 -11.98 -11.96 6.74
CA ASN A 105 -11.67 -12.85 7.87
C ASN A 105 -10.76 -14.00 7.39
N ILE A 106 -9.46 -13.78 7.49
CA ILE A 106 -8.38 -14.69 7.07
C ILE A 106 -7.80 -15.38 8.32
N PRO A 107 -7.33 -16.62 8.22
CA PRO A 107 -6.63 -17.30 9.32
C PRO A 107 -5.47 -16.46 9.86
N LYS A 108 -5.28 -16.45 11.19
CA LYS A 108 -4.31 -15.58 11.88
C LYS A 108 -2.85 -15.85 11.51
N ASP A 109 -2.55 -17.01 10.98
CA ASP A 109 -1.22 -17.43 10.51
C ASP A 109 -0.94 -17.06 9.05
N ARG A 110 -1.89 -16.39 8.38
CA ARG A 110 -1.81 -15.95 7.00
C ARG A 110 -1.84 -14.43 6.91
N PHE A 111 -1.54 -13.91 5.72
CA PHE A 111 -1.55 -12.48 5.47
C PHE A 111 -0.57 -11.73 6.39
N ARG A 112 0.63 -12.29 6.57
CA ARG A 112 1.60 -11.77 7.53
C ARG A 112 2.84 -11.23 6.87
N LYS A 113 3.58 -12.07 6.14
CA LYS A 113 4.91 -11.72 5.62
C LYS A 113 4.81 -11.18 4.21
N VAL A 114 5.38 -10.00 4.02
CA VAL A 114 5.52 -9.38 2.70
C VAL A 114 6.94 -8.87 2.55
N ASP A 115 7.58 -9.25 1.44
CA ASP A 115 8.75 -8.59 0.90
C ASP A 115 8.35 -8.01 -0.46
N PHE A 116 8.51 -6.73 -0.64
CA PHE A 116 8.13 -6.00 -1.85
C PHE A 116 9.30 -5.18 -2.35
N SER A 117 9.60 -5.27 -3.63
CA SER A 117 10.53 -4.37 -4.29
C SER A 117 10.06 -4.05 -5.69
N SER A 118 10.26 -2.82 -6.13
CA SER A 118 9.86 -2.37 -7.46
C SER A 118 10.56 -1.09 -7.87
N ALA A 119 10.82 -0.95 -9.17
CA ALA A 119 11.03 0.35 -9.78
C ALA A 119 9.68 1.03 -9.98
N ILE A 120 9.60 2.32 -9.65
CA ILE A 120 8.35 3.11 -9.75
C ILE A 120 8.57 4.37 -10.56
N MET A 121 7.54 4.74 -11.32
CA MET A 121 7.42 6.06 -11.93
C MET A 121 6.09 6.67 -11.46
N LEU A 122 6.18 7.86 -10.85
CA LEU A 122 5.03 8.61 -10.36
C LEU A 122 4.92 9.92 -11.13
N THR A 123 3.75 10.19 -11.66
CA THR A 123 3.38 11.46 -12.27
C THR A 123 2.02 11.90 -11.72
N PRO A 124 1.56 13.14 -11.94
CA PRO A 124 0.23 13.57 -11.50
C PRO A 124 -0.92 12.72 -12.06
N ASN A 125 -0.69 12.07 -13.21
CA ASN A 125 -1.73 11.34 -13.92
C ASN A 125 -1.55 9.82 -13.93
N GLU A 126 -0.41 9.31 -13.43
CA GLU A 126 -0.09 7.89 -13.57
C GLU A 126 0.91 7.41 -12.52
N ILE A 127 0.67 6.21 -12.03
CA ILE A 127 1.60 5.43 -11.22
C ILE A 127 1.98 4.20 -12.04
N GLN A 128 3.26 4.02 -12.31
CA GLN A 128 3.78 2.79 -12.91
C GLN A 128 4.63 2.05 -11.90
N VAL A 129 4.41 0.75 -11.80
CA VAL A 129 5.16 -0.22 -11.01
C VAL A 129 5.82 -1.17 -12.00
N GLN A 130 7.15 -1.16 -12.06
CA GLN A 130 7.93 -1.95 -12.99
C GLN A 130 8.87 -2.88 -12.24
N SER A 131 9.22 -4.01 -12.82
CA SER A 131 10.09 -5.00 -12.18
C SER A 131 9.59 -5.38 -10.78
N LEU A 132 8.27 -5.48 -10.62
CA LEU A 132 7.64 -5.89 -9.38
C LEU A 132 8.18 -7.25 -8.95
N ASN A 133 8.64 -7.33 -7.71
CA ASN A 133 8.94 -8.57 -7.01
C ASN A 133 8.23 -8.50 -5.66
N LEU A 134 7.18 -9.28 -5.52
CA LEU A 134 6.37 -9.36 -4.31
C LEU A 134 6.39 -10.79 -3.81
N LYS A 135 7.01 -11.01 -2.67
CA LYS A 135 6.87 -12.26 -1.92
C LYS A 135 5.80 -12.05 -0.85
N PHE A 136 4.79 -12.88 -0.90
CA PHE A 136 3.64 -12.80 -0.01
C PHE A 136 3.40 -14.15 0.64
N ASP A 137 3.65 -14.25 1.94
CA ASP A 137 3.69 -15.51 2.67
C ASP A 137 4.60 -16.54 1.95
N SER A 138 4.02 -17.55 1.28
CA SER A 138 4.74 -18.57 0.52
C SER A 138 4.71 -18.40 -1.00
N SER A 139 4.04 -17.35 -1.48
CA SER A 139 3.84 -17.08 -2.91
C SER A 139 4.73 -15.95 -3.40
N ARG A 140 5.14 -15.99 -4.66
CA ARG A 140 5.89 -14.92 -5.29
C ARG A 140 5.17 -14.43 -6.54
N PHE A 141 4.99 -13.11 -6.62
CA PHE A 141 4.47 -12.39 -7.77
C PHE A 141 5.59 -11.57 -8.41
N THR A 142 5.68 -11.62 -9.72
CA THR A 142 6.58 -10.76 -10.49
C THR A 142 5.82 -10.12 -11.64
N GLY A 143 6.28 -8.95 -12.12
CA GLY A 143 5.64 -8.33 -13.27
C GLY A 143 5.67 -6.81 -13.26
N ALA A 144 4.59 -6.22 -13.74
CA ALA A 144 4.40 -4.77 -13.82
C ALA A 144 2.92 -4.40 -13.67
N ALA A 145 2.67 -3.19 -13.20
CA ALA A 145 1.32 -2.63 -13.09
C ALA A 145 1.32 -1.13 -13.38
N THR A 146 0.20 -0.64 -13.87
CA THR A 146 -0.01 0.78 -14.13
C THR A 146 -1.37 1.21 -13.59
N VAL A 147 -1.42 2.36 -12.93
CA VAL A 147 -2.64 3.00 -12.46
C VAL A 147 -2.73 4.39 -13.08
N ALA A 148 -3.72 4.61 -13.94
CA ALA A 148 -4.01 5.92 -14.50
C ALA A 148 -4.91 6.71 -13.54
N LEU A 149 -4.40 7.85 -13.05
CA LEU A 149 -5.06 8.76 -12.10
C LEU A 149 -5.86 9.83 -12.86
N ARG A 150 -6.94 9.43 -13.51
CA ARG A 150 -7.82 10.33 -14.25
C ARG A 150 -9.13 10.48 -13.48
N SER A 151 -10.06 11.29 -14.00
CA SER A 151 -11.44 11.40 -13.47
C SER A 151 -12.10 10.01 -13.32
N ARG A 152 -11.72 9.07 -14.15
CA ARG A 152 -12.02 7.64 -14.05
C ARG A 152 -10.71 6.89 -13.86
N LEU A 153 -10.54 6.24 -12.71
CA LEU A 153 -9.36 5.42 -12.46
C LEU A 153 -9.29 4.29 -13.49
N GLY A 154 -8.11 4.11 -14.07
CA GLY A 154 -7.80 2.97 -14.94
C GLY A 154 -6.64 2.18 -14.35
N PHE A 155 -6.65 0.88 -14.50
CA PHE A 155 -5.53 0.04 -14.09
C PHE A 155 -5.24 -1.02 -15.13
N GLY A 156 -3.98 -1.41 -15.22
CA GLY A 156 -3.49 -2.54 -16.01
C GLY A 156 -2.41 -3.26 -15.21
N ALA A 157 -2.33 -4.56 -15.34
CA ALA A 157 -1.29 -5.36 -14.71
C ALA A 157 -0.94 -6.56 -15.59
N ASN A 158 0.34 -6.89 -15.61
CA ASN A 158 0.87 -8.13 -16.17
C ASN A 158 1.70 -8.79 -15.05
N LEU A 159 1.13 -9.81 -14.43
CA LEU A 159 1.67 -10.45 -13.25
C LEU A 159 1.85 -11.94 -13.49
N THR A 160 2.98 -12.47 -13.05
CA THR A 160 3.26 -13.89 -12.99
C THR A 160 3.29 -14.32 -11.52
N LEU A 161 2.56 -15.38 -11.21
CA LEU A 161 2.52 -16.01 -9.88
C LEU A 161 3.19 -17.37 -9.99
N ASP A 162 4.14 -17.66 -9.08
CA ASP A 162 4.83 -18.95 -9.06
C ASP A 162 3.94 -20.08 -8.56
N GLN A 163 3.34 -19.87 -7.40
CA GLN A 163 2.42 -20.84 -6.77
C GLN A 163 1.54 -20.14 -5.74
N ILE A 164 0.36 -20.67 -5.50
CA ILE A 164 -0.53 -20.24 -4.43
C ILE A 164 -1.25 -21.45 -3.82
N ASN A 165 -1.30 -21.49 -2.49
CA ASN A 165 -2.20 -22.39 -1.80
C ASN A 165 -3.49 -21.63 -1.47
N ALA A 166 -4.44 -21.65 -2.39
CA ALA A 166 -5.70 -20.91 -2.25
C ALA A 166 -6.52 -21.37 -1.05
N ASP A 167 -6.50 -22.66 -0.71
CA ASP A 167 -7.24 -23.22 0.43
C ASP A 167 -6.78 -22.63 1.77
N ALA A 168 -5.53 -22.19 1.86
CA ALA A 168 -4.96 -21.58 3.06
C ALA A 168 -5.59 -20.20 3.37
N TYR A 169 -6.27 -19.58 2.41
CA TYR A 169 -6.89 -18.24 2.54
C TYR A 169 -8.42 -18.31 2.60
N ILE A 170 -9.02 -19.50 2.45
CA ILE A 170 -10.46 -19.68 2.58
C ILE A 170 -10.80 -19.76 4.08
N PRO A 171 -11.74 -18.92 4.57
CA PRO A 171 -12.19 -19.00 5.94
C PRO A 171 -12.75 -20.40 6.23
N ILE A 172 -12.26 -21.06 7.27
CA ILE A 172 -12.86 -22.33 7.73
C ILE A 172 -14.29 -21.96 8.19
N PRO A 173 -15.35 -22.52 7.59
CA PRO A 173 -16.68 -22.25 8.04
C PRO A 173 -16.79 -22.62 9.52
N SER A 174 -17.16 -21.66 10.37
CA SER A 174 -17.43 -21.92 11.77
C SER A 174 -18.41 -23.08 11.84
N LYS A 175 -18.03 -24.16 12.50
CA LYS A 175 -18.95 -25.29 12.77
C LYS A 175 -20.22 -24.68 13.35
N SER A 176 -21.31 -24.66 12.58
CA SER A 176 -22.63 -24.27 13.06
C SER A 176 -22.88 -25.07 14.34
N LYS A 177 -23.18 -24.37 15.45
CA LYS A 177 -23.64 -25.02 16.67
C LYS A 177 -24.70 -26.06 16.28
N PRO A 178 -24.60 -27.32 16.75
CA PRO A 178 -25.62 -28.28 16.48
C PRO A 178 -26.97 -27.71 17.00
N LEU A 179 -27.95 -27.62 16.12
CA LEU A 179 -29.28 -27.27 16.50
C LEU A 179 -29.74 -28.32 17.54
N ILE A 180 -29.86 -27.91 18.78
CA ILE A 180 -30.50 -28.71 19.82
C ILE A 180 -31.96 -28.80 19.39
N VAL A 181 -32.28 -29.88 18.70
CA VAL A 181 -33.68 -30.27 18.49
C VAL A 181 -34.22 -30.65 19.86
N SER A 182 -34.91 -29.73 20.52
CA SER A 182 -35.69 -30.01 21.70
C SER A 182 -36.74 -31.06 21.32
N LYS A 183 -36.58 -32.28 21.86
CA LYS A 183 -37.63 -33.31 21.80
C LYS A 183 -38.92 -32.73 22.37
N ILE A 184 -39.91 -32.54 21.51
CA ILE A 184 -41.26 -32.28 21.96
C ILE A 184 -41.74 -33.54 22.67
N SER A 185 -41.86 -33.47 23.99
CA SER A 185 -42.48 -34.47 24.80
C SER A 185 -43.94 -34.60 24.40
N LYS A 186 -44.28 -35.74 23.87
CA LYS A 186 -45.66 -36.14 23.56
C LYS A 186 -46.37 -36.37 24.89
N GLY A 187 -47.26 -35.47 25.28
CA GLY A 187 -48.09 -35.63 26.43
C GLY A 187 -49.11 -36.77 26.21
N ASP A 188 -49.07 -37.74 27.10
CA ASP A 188 -50.07 -38.78 27.20
C ASP A 188 -51.41 -38.20 27.66
N ASN A 189 -52.41 -38.25 26.79
CA ASN A 189 -53.80 -38.10 27.18
C ASN A 189 -54.29 -39.48 27.61
N ALA A 190 -54.31 -39.71 28.90
CA ALA A 190 -55.10 -40.82 29.48
C ALA A 190 -56.54 -40.39 29.65
N THR A 191 -57.39 -41.00 28.88
CA THR A 191 -58.85 -40.99 29.02
C THR A 191 -59.23 -41.81 30.19
N ALA A 192 -60.03 -41.30 31.11
CA ALA A 192 -60.84 -42.08 32.04
C ALA A 192 -62.28 -41.65 31.91
N GLY A 193 -63.08 -42.56 31.47
CA GLY A 193 -64.51 -42.45 31.45
C GLY A 193 -65.18 -42.80 32.79
N LYS A 194 -66.20 -42.19 33.03
CA LYS A 194 -67.55 -42.61 33.42
C LYS A 194 -68.43 -41.41 33.60
#